data_44a4a19385c71cb65bcfb1a5dffcfc6d
#
_entry.id   44a4a19385c71cb65bcfb1a5dffcfc6d
#
_cell.length_a   1.000
_cell.length_b   1.000
_cell.length_c   1.000
_cell.angle_alpha   90.00
_cell.angle_beta   90.00
_cell.angle_gamma   90.00
#
_symmetry.space_group_name_H-M   'P 1'
#
loop_
_entity.id
_entity.type
_entity.pdbx_description
1 polymer ?
#
loop_
_entity_poly.entity_id
_entity_poly.type
_entity_poly.pdbx_seq_one_letter_code
_entity_poly.pdbx_strand_id
1 'polypeptide(L)'
;SRERERLREGQKMQEKEISQAVIRRMPRYYRYLGELLEDGVERISSNDLSKRMNVTASQIRQDLNNFGGFGQQGYGYNVKFLYEEIGKILGLNQKHNIIVIGAGNLGQALANYAKFEKLGFVITALFDVNPALEGVTVRGIKIHMLDELEDYCKDHVVDIAALTMPKEKADAIANRLVNLGIQAIWNFAHVDLDLIDKDVVVENVHLSDSLMQLSYNIVKNKQNK
;
A
#
# COMPACT_ATOMS: atom_id res chain seq x y z
N SER A 1 12.99 -4.34 37.01
CA SER A 1 14.35 -4.73 37.35
C SER A 1 15.24 -4.46 36.12
N ARG A 2 16.46 -3.99 36.36
CA ARG A 2 17.49 -3.61 35.35
C ARG A 2 17.80 -4.71 34.33
N GLU A 3 17.53 -5.94 34.65
CA GLU A 3 17.71 -7.11 33.76
C GLU A 3 16.59 -7.20 32.69
N ARG A 4 15.37 -6.82 33.03
CA ARG A 4 14.25 -6.74 32.03
C ARG A 4 14.39 -5.53 31.12
N GLU A 5 14.99 -4.45 31.59
CA GLU A 5 15.32 -3.29 30.76
C GLU A 5 16.47 -3.61 29.78
N ARG A 6 17.53 -4.29 30.24
CA ARG A 6 18.63 -4.75 29.39
C ARG A 6 18.18 -5.78 28.34
N LEU A 7 17.23 -6.66 28.69
CA LEU A 7 16.64 -7.59 27.71
C LEU A 7 15.74 -6.87 26.69
N ARG A 8 15.03 -5.82 27.11
CA ARG A 8 14.27 -4.96 26.19
C ARG A 8 15.14 -4.08 25.31
N GLU A 9 16.24 -3.56 25.86
CA GLU A 9 17.25 -2.81 25.10
C GLU A 9 18.02 -3.74 24.14
N GLY A 10 18.35 -4.97 24.55
CA GLY A 10 18.98 -5.97 23.69
C GLY A 10 18.06 -6.47 22.57
N GLN A 11 16.74 -6.53 22.78
CA GLN A 11 15.76 -6.84 21.74
C GLN A 11 15.49 -5.66 20.79
N LYS A 12 15.66 -4.42 21.22
CA LYS A 12 15.63 -3.23 20.35
C LYS A 12 16.88 -3.06 19.50
N MET A 13 17.96 -3.78 19.77
CA MET A 13 19.24 -3.60 19.08
C MET A 13 19.44 -4.48 17.84
N GLN A 14 18.41 -5.12 17.29
CA GLN A 14 18.54 -5.87 16.01
C GLN A 14 17.25 -6.01 15.18
N GLU A 15 16.36 -5.06 15.16
CA GLU A 15 15.54 -4.88 13.99
C GLU A 15 16.37 -4.10 12.95
N LYS A 16 17.09 -4.85 12.13
CA LYS A 16 17.78 -4.30 10.98
C LYS A 16 16.74 -3.61 10.12
N GLU A 17 16.77 -2.29 10.09
CA GLU A 17 15.80 -1.51 9.31
C GLU A 17 15.85 -1.99 7.87
N ILE A 18 14.72 -2.53 7.40
CA ILE A 18 14.62 -3.06 6.04
C ILE A 18 14.61 -1.88 5.07
N SER A 19 15.48 -1.90 4.06
CA SER A 19 15.56 -0.78 3.13
C SER A 19 14.23 -0.58 2.37
N GLN A 20 13.89 0.68 2.08
CA GLN A 20 12.69 1.01 1.31
C GLN A 20 12.67 0.35 -0.07
N ALA A 21 13.83 0.10 -0.68
CA ALA A 21 13.93 -0.62 -1.94
C ALA A 21 13.45 -2.07 -1.81
N VAL A 22 13.74 -2.75 -0.71
CA VAL A 22 13.23 -4.10 -0.40
C VAL A 22 11.73 -4.04 -0.12
N ILE A 23 11.26 -3.11 0.72
CA ILE A 23 9.83 -2.96 1.04
C ILE A 23 9.00 -2.73 -0.23
N ARG A 24 9.46 -1.93 -1.18
CA ARG A 24 8.75 -1.69 -2.45
C ARG A 24 8.58 -2.94 -3.31
N ARG A 25 9.43 -3.95 -3.14
CA ARG A 25 9.30 -5.25 -3.83
C ARG A 25 8.38 -6.23 -3.11
N MET A 26 8.15 -6.05 -1.81
CA MET A 26 7.36 -6.98 -0.99
C MET A 26 5.92 -7.20 -1.47
N PRO A 27 5.16 -6.18 -1.94
CA PRO A 27 3.82 -6.39 -2.48
C PRO A 27 3.81 -7.35 -3.67
N ARG A 28 4.86 -7.34 -4.47
CA ARG A 28 5.00 -8.24 -5.61
C ARG A 28 5.25 -9.69 -5.15
N TYR A 29 6.13 -9.91 -4.16
CA TYR A 29 6.31 -11.24 -3.54
C TYR A 29 4.99 -11.74 -2.96
N TYR A 30 4.29 -10.90 -2.20
CA TYR A 30 3.02 -11.25 -1.57
C TYR A 30 1.99 -11.74 -2.60
N ARG A 31 1.84 -11.02 -3.71
CA ARG A 31 0.92 -11.39 -4.78
C ARG A 31 1.26 -12.73 -5.42
N TYR A 32 2.52 -12.94 -5.83
CA TYR A 32 2.93 -14.20 -6.46
C TYR A 32 2.85 -15.39 -5.50
N LEU A 33 3.20 -15.20 -4.24
CA LEU A 33 3.05 -16.26 -3.24
C LEU A 33 1.57 -16.59 -2.98
N GLY A 34 0.68 -15.60 -3.02
CA GLY A 34 -0.76 -15.80 -2.94
C GLY A 34 -1.29 -16.66 -4.09
N GLU A 35 -0.86 -16.38 -5.33
CA GLU A 35 -1.20 -17.19 -6.50
C GLU A 35 -0.70 -18.64 -6.35
N LEU A 36 0.52 -18.82 -5.87
CA LEU A 36 1.08 -20.15 -5.62
C LEU A 36 0.30 -20.95 -4.56
N LEU A 37 -0.22 -20.27 -3.52
CA LEU A 37 -1.07 -20.90 -2.53
C LEU A 37 -2.42 -21.34 -3.12
N GLU A 38 -3.02 -20.52 -3.98
CA GLU A 38 -4.25 -20.87 -4.70
C GLU A 38 -4.04 -22.09 -5.61
N ASP A 39 -2.85 -22.21 -6.21
CA ASP A 39 -2.41 -23.36 -7.03
C ASP A 39 -2.01 -24.60 -6.19
N GLY A 40 -2.05 -24.53 -4.86
CA GLY A 40 -1.68 -25.61 -3.96
C GLY A 40 -0.18 -25.88 -3.87
N VAL A 41 0.66 -24.93 -4.24
CA VAL A 41 2.13 -25.07 -4.19
C VAL A 41 2.62 -24.85 -2.75
N GLU A 42 3.20 -25.87 -2.15
CA GLU A 42 3.70 -25.82 -0.77
C GLU A 42 5.12 -25.25 -0.67
N ARG A 43 5.95 -25.51 -1.67
CA ARG A 43 7.37 -25.09 -1.70
C ARG A 43 7.77 -24.56 -3.05
N ILE A 44 8.66 -23.56 -3.04
CA ILE A 44 9.22 -22.99 -4.26
C ILE A 44 10.71 -22.66 -4.08
N SER A 45 11.52 -22.92 -5.11
CA SER A 45 12.91 -22.51 -5.13
C SER A 45 13.06 -21.02 -5.50
N SER A 46 14.20 -20.42 -5.13
CA SER A 46 14.51 -19.06 -5.59
C SER A 46 14.60 -18.97 -7.12
N ASN A 47 15.02 -20.03 -7.79
CA ASN A 47 15.09 -20.08 -9.26
C ASN A 47 13.70 -20.10 -9.90
N ASP A 48 12.76 -20.89 -9.36
CA ASP A 48 11.40 -20.95 -9.92
C ASP A 48 10.62 -19.67 -9.62
N LEU A 49 10.80 -19.10 -8.44
CA LEU A 49 10.23 -17.80 -8.10
C LEU A 49 10.80 -16.68 -8.99
N SER A 50 12.11 -16.74 -9.32
CA SER A 50 12.74 -15.77 -10.22
C SER A 50 12.15 -15.77 -11.63
N LYS A 51 11.83 -16.96 -12.16
CA LYS A 51 11.16 -17.07 -13.47
C LYS A 51 9.78 -16.42 -13.47
N ARG A 52 9.00 -16.62 -12.40
CA ARG A 52 7.67 -16.00 -12.27
C ARG A 52 7.73 -14.50 -12.10
N MET A 53 8.69 -14.01 -11.31
CA MET A 53 8.80 -12.61 -10.95
C MET A 53 9.64 -11.77 -11.93
N ASN A 54 10.36 -12.41 -12.85
CA ASN A 54 11.35 -11.74 -13.70
C ASN A 54 12.36 -10.90 -12.88
N VAL A 55 12.85 -11.49 -11.80
CA VAL A 55 13.88 -10.97 -10.88
C VAL A 55 14.92 -12.06 -10.73
N THR A 56 16.19 -11.71 -10.55
CA THR A 56 17.24 -12.74 -10.38
C THR A 56 17.06 -13.56 -9.10
N ALA A 57 17.41 -14.85 -9.14
CA ALA A 57 17.36 -15.68 -7.95
C ALA A 57 18.27 -15.15 -6.81
N SER A 58 19.38 -14.48 -7.17
CA SER A 58 20.27 -13.81 -6.22
C SER A 58 19.57 -12.67 -5.50
N GLN A 59 18.82 -11.83 -6.24
CA GLN A 59 18.05 -10.73 -5.66
C GLN A 59 16.96 -11.27 -4.71
N ILE A 60 16.28 -12.35 -5.09
CA ILE A 60 15.27 -13.00 -4.24
C ILE A 60 15.90 -13.48 -2.93
N ARG A 61 17.04 -14.19 -2.99
CA ARG A 61 17.73 -14.64 -1.79
C ARG A 61 18.15 -13.47 -0.89
N GLN A 62 18.66 -12.40 -1.49
CA GLN A 62 19.08 -11.20 -0.78
C GLN A 62 17.89 -10.51 -0.11
N ASP A 63 16.77 -10.35 -0.82
CA ASP A 63 15.56 -9.73 -0.27
C ASP A 63 15.01 -10.55 0.89
N LEU A 64 14.88 -11.86 0.74
CA LEU A 64 14.29 -12.74 1.74
C LEU A 64 15.20 -12.96 2.95
N ASN A 65 16.51 -12.82 2.81
CA ASN A 65 17.44 -12.86 3.95
C ASN A 65 17.26 -11.69 4.93
N ASN A 66 16.61 -10.59 4.52
CA ASN A 66 16.29 -9.50 5.44
C ASN A 66 15.26 -9.90 6.52
N PHE A 67 14.51 -10.96 6.30
CA PHE A 67 13.39 -11.39 7.16
C PHE A 67 13.70 -12.65 7.98
N GLY A 68 14.97 -13.10 8.00
CA GLY A 68 15.37 -14.33 8.65
C GLY A 68 15.47 -15.51 7.68
N GLY A 69 16.07 -16.62 8.11
CA GLY A 69 16.37 -17.75 7.26
C GLY A 69 15.13 -18.58 6.84
N PHE A 70 14.32 -18.05 5.94
CA PHE A 70 13.09 -18.71 5.46
C PHE A 70 13.33 -19.91 4.55
N GLY A 71 14.56 -20.17 4.13
CA GLY A 71 14.92 -21.28 3.26
C GLY A 71 16.03 -22.11 3.83
N GLN A 72 15.83 -23.43 3.94
CA GLN A 72 16.93 -24.36 4.08
C GLN A 72 17.54 -24.61 2.70
N GLN A 73 18.86 -24.57 2.64
CA GLN A 73 19.60 -24.84 1.40
C GLN A 73 19.19 -26.20 0.83
N GLY A 74 18.69 -26.22 -0.41
CA GLY A 74 18.22 -27.42 -1.10
C GLY A 74 16.72 -27.75 -0.99
N TYR A 75 15.98 -27.15 -0.05
CA TYR A 75 14.54 -27.43 0.15
C TYR A 75 13.60 -26.33 -0.36
N GLY A 76 14.14 -25.17 -0.76
CA GLY A 76 13.34 -24.02 -1.15
C GLY A 76 12.58 -23.37 0.02
N TYR A 77 11.71 -22.42 -0.32
CA TYR A 77 10.91 -21.66 0.64
C TYR A 77 9.56 -22.34 0.87
N ASN A 78 9.10 -22.37 2.12
CA ASN A 78 7.71 -22.68 2.44
C ASN A 78 6.82 -21.52 2.01
N VAL A 79 5.94 -21.73 1.04
CA VAL A 79 5.13 -20.68 0.41
C VAL A 79 4.17 -20.04 1.40
N LYS A 80 3.45 -20.86 2.19
CA LYS A 80 2.48 -20.35 3.17
C LYS A 80 3.15 -19.52 4.26
N PHE A 81 4.25 -20.03 4.83
CA PHE A 81 4.98 -19.33 5.88
C PHE A 81 5.53 -18.00 5.38
N LEU A 82 6.15 -17.97 4.20
CA LEU A 82 6.70 -16.76 3.60
C LEU A 82 5.59 -15.74 3.28
N TYR A 83 4.46 -16.19 2.75
CA TYR A 83 3.29 -15.36 2.49
C TYR A 83 2.78 -14.68 3.76
N GLU A 84 2.60 -15.44 4.84
CA GLU A 84 2.12 -14.92 6.13
C GLU A 84 3.11 -13.91 6.75
N GLU A 85 4.41 -14.19 6.72
CA GLU A 85 5.44 -13.29 7.26
C GLU A 85 5.55 -11.99 6.47
N ILE A 86 5.52 -12.05 5.14
CA ILE A 86 5.49 -10.84 4.30
C ILE A 86 4.20 -10.05 4.54
N GLY A 87 3.07 -10.72 4.68
CA GLY A 87 1.81 -10.08 5.03
C GLY A 87 1.87 -9.30 6.35
N LYS A 88 2.50 -9.85 7.38
CA LYS A 88 2.72 -9.17 8.66
C LYS A 88 3.62 -7.93 8.51
N ILE A 89 4.71 -8.05 7.75
CA ILE A 89 5.63 -6.93 7.50
C ILE A 89 4.92 -5.80 6.77
N LEU A 90 4.06 -6.11 5.82
CA LEU A 90 3.24 -5.14 5.08
C LEU A 90 2.04 -4.61 5.89
N GLY A 91 1.82 -5.10 7.11
CA GLY A 91 0.69 -4.70 7.95
C GLY A 91 -0.66 -5.23 7.49
N LEU A 92 -0.68 -6.26 6.62
CA LEU A 92 -1.91 -6.82 6.05
C LEU A 92 -2.68 -7.74 7.02
N ASN A 93 -2.12 -7.99 8.19
CA ASN A 93 -2.81 -8.64 9.32
C ASN A 93 -3.68 -7.68 10.13
N GLN A 94 -3.73 -6.41 9.76
CA GLN A 94 -4.56 -5.37 10.37
C GLN A 94 -5.57 -4.85 9.36
N LYS A 95 -6.69 -4.32 9.86
CA LYS A 95 -7.68 -3.63 9.04
C LYS A 95 -7.33 -2.15 8.98
N HIS A 96 -7.36 -1.58 7.77
CA HIS A 96 -7.16 -0.16 7.54
C HIS A 96 -8.41 0.46 6.93
N ASN A 97 -8.98 1.45 7.61
CA ASN A 97 -10.13 2.20 7.12
C ASN A 97 -9.66 3.36 6.24
N ILE A 98 -10.24 3.46 5.06
CA ILE A 98 -9.89 4.48 4.05
C ILE A 98 -11.10 5.35 3.80
N ILE A 99 -10.90 6.66 3.78
CA ILE A 99 -11.83 7.61 3.18
C ILE A 99 -11.26 8.13 1.85
N VAL A 100 -12.13 8.44 0.91
CA VAL A 100 -11.76 8.98 -0.40
C VAL A 100 -12.26 10.41 -0.49
N ILE A 101 -11.35 11.35 -0.74
CA ILE A 101 -11.67 12.76 -0.95
C ILE A 101 -11.69 13.03 -2.46
N GLY A 102 -12.87 13.30 -2.98
CA GLY A 102 -13.18 13.40 -4.39
C GLY A 102 -13.98 12.19 -4.88
N ALA A 103 -15.26 12.39 -5.19
CA ALA A 103 -16.16 11.33 -5.69
C ALA A 103 -16.40 11.46 -7.20
N GLY A 104 -15.38 11.83 -7.94
CA GLY A 104 -15.34 11.78 -9.39
C GLY A 104 -15.08 10.36 -9.91
N ASN A 105 -14.73 10.25 -11.19
CA ASN A 105 -14.53 8.94 -11.81
C ASN A 105 -13.49 8.07 -11.10
N LEU A 106 -12.34 8.63 -10.73
CA LEU A 106 -11.29 7.87 -10.06
C LEU A 106 -11.71 7.48 -8.64
N GLY A 107 -12.26 8.40 -7.85
CA GLY A 107 -12.71 8.12 -6.49
C GLY A 107 -13.76 7.02 -6.44
N GLN A 108 -14.74 7.07 -7.33
CA GLN A 108 -15.75 6.02 -7.46
C GLN A 108 -15.18 4.70 -7.96
N ALA A 109 -14.21 4.72 -8.87
CA ALA A 109 -13.51 3.51 -9.32
C ALA A 109 -12.77 2.81 -8.18
N LEU A 110 -12.10 3.57 -7.31
CA LEU A 110 -11.45 3.04 -6.11
C LEU A 110 -12.48 2.39 -5.17
N ALA A 111 -13.61 3.06 -4.92
CA ALA A 111 -14.67 2.53 -4.07
C ALA A 111 -15.30 1.25 -4.63
N ASN A 112 -15.35 1.10 -5.94
CA ASN A 112 -15.85 -0.10 -6.61
C ASN A 112 -14.85 -1.27 -6.61
N TYR A 113 -13.57 -1.05 -6.27
CA TYR A 113 -12.55 -2.09 -6.35
C TYR A 113 -12.57 -3.02 -5.12
N ALA A 114 -13.42 -4.03 -5.18
CA ALA A 114 -13.67 -4.98 -4.08
C ALA A 114 -12.44 -5.75 -3.59
N LYS A 115 -11.37 -5.86 -4.42
CA LYS A 115 -10.16 -6.61 -4.05
C LYS A 115 -9.37 -5.99 -2.89
N PHE A 116 -9.54 -4.69 -2.63
CA PHE A 116 -8.90 -4.04 -1.50
C PHE A 116 -9.32 -4.66 -0.16
N GLU A 117 -10.57 -5.05 -0.02
CA GLU A 117 -11.08 -5.67 1.22
C GLU A 117 -10.39 -6.98 1.56
N LYS A 118 -10.02 -7.77 0.55
CA LYS A 118 -9.26 -9.02 0.74
C LYS A 118 -7.87 -8.78 1.33
N LEU A 119 -7.32 -7.59 1.12
CA LEU A 119 -6.03 -7.15 1.66
C LEU A 119 -6.15 -6.43 3.01
N GLY A 120 -7.37 -6.30 3.55
CA GLY A 120 -7.63 -5.61 4.80
C GLY A 120 -7.86 -4.10 4.66
N PHE A 121 -7.97 -3.57 3.44
CA PHE A 121 -8.26 -2.16 3.18
C PHE A 121 -9.75 -1.96 2.89
N VAL A 122 -10.42 -1.17 3.72
CA VAL A 122 -11.87 -0.93 3.61
C VAL A 122 -12.14 0.54 3.37
N ILE A 123 -12.72 0.85 2.22
CA ILE A 123 -13.21 2.21 1.93
C ILE A 123 -14.55 2.38 2.64
N THR A 124 -14.61 3.30 3.59
CA THR A 124 -15.76 3.50 4.47
C THR A 124 -16.64 4.68 4.06
N ALA A 125 -16.09 5.67 3.38
CA ALA A 125 -16.81 6.84 2.91
C ALA A 125 -16.10 7.52 1.75
N LEU A 126 -16.88 8.23 0.93
CA LEU A 126 -16.36 9.21 -0.04
C LEU A 126 -16.87 10.61 0.36
N PHE A 127 -16.08 11.62 0.02
CA PHE A 127 -16.42 13.03 0.26
C PHE A 127 -16.31 13.82 -1.03
N ASP A 128 -17.23 14.73 -1.26
CA ASP A 128 -17.20 15.63 -2.42
C ASP A 128 -17.81 17.00 -2.08
N VAL A 129 -17.53 17.99 -2.89
CA VAL A 129 -18.12 19.33 -2.80
C VAL A 129 -19.35 19.50 -3.70
N ASN A 130 -19.60 18.57 -4.61
CA ASN A 130 -20.71 18.62 -5.54
C ASN A 130 -22.02 18.19 -4.85
N PRO A 131 -22.97 19.10 -4.63
CA PRO A 131 -24.22 18.79 -3.93
C PRO A 131 -25.09 17.78 -4.66
N ALA A 132 -24.92 17.58 -5.96
CA ALA A 132 -25.62 16.56 -6.73
C ALA A 132 -25.23 15.12 -6.34
N LEU A 133 -24.11 14.95 -5.64
CA LEU A 133 -23.61 13.65 -5.17
C LEU A 133 -24.00 13.34 -3.72
N GLU A 134 -24.61 14.28 -3.02
CA GLU A 134 -25.00 14.11 -1.61
C GLU A 134 -25.88 12.88 -1.43
N GLY A 135 -25.48 12.00 -0.53
CA GLY A 135 -26.23 10.78 -0.20
C GLY A 135 -26.24 9.69 -1.28
N VAL A 136 -25.62 9.93 -2.45
CA VAL A 136 -25.40 8.87 -3.45
C VAL A 136 -24.51 7.80 -2.85
N THR A 137 -24.75 6.55 -3.22
CA THR A 137 -23.95 5.42 -2.78
C THR A 137 -23.20 4.76 -3.94
N VAL A 138 -21.96 4.38 -3.69
CA VAL A 138 -21.15 3.60 -4.62
C VAL A 138 -20.84 2.27 -3.95
N ARG A 139 -21.37 1.19 -4.45
CA ARG A 139 -21.24 -0.16 -3.84
C ARG A 139 -21.62 -0.18 -2.35
N GLY A 140 -22.69 0.55 -2.00
CA GLY A 140 -23.17 0.70 -0.62
C GLY A 140 -22.36 1.67 0.25
N ILE A 141 -21.32 2.31 -0.29
CA ILE A 141 -20.51 3.32 0.41
C ILE A 141 -21.10 4.70 0.11
N LYS A 142 -21.46 5.42 1.17
CA LYS A 142 -22.11 6.75 1.05
C LYS A 142 -21.12 7.84 0.63
N ILE A 143 -21.57 8.72 -0.25
CA ILE A 143 -20.91 10.00 -0.53
C ILE A 143 -21.45 11.06 0.43
N HIS A 144 -20.57 11.66 1.19
CA HIS A 144 -20.83 12.76 2.12
C HIS A 144 -20.40 14.09 1.51
N MET A 145 -20.95 15.18 2.00
CA MET A 145 -20.41 16.49 1.67
C MET A 145 -19.12 16.76 2.43
N LEU A 146 -18.21 17.51 1.82
CA LEU A 146 -16.88 17.75 2.40
C LEU A 146 -16.93 18.54 3.73
N ASP A 147 -17.98 19.30 3.99
CA ASP A 147 -18.21 19.98 5.26
C ASP A 147 -18.60 19.05 6.42
N GLU A 148 -19.01 17.81 6.13
CA GLU A 148 -19.26 16.77 7.13
C GLU A 148 -17.98 16.05 7.61
N LEU A 149 -16.80 16.37 7.04
CA LEU A 149 -15.57 15.62 7.25
C LEU A 149 -15.13 15.57 8.71
N GLU A 150 -15.17 16.71 9.42
CA GLU A 150 -14.77 16.81 10.83
C GLU A 150 -15.69 15.98 11.73
N ASP A 151 -17.00 16.04 11.50
CA ASP A 151 -17.96 15.27 12.29
C ASP A 151 -17.84 13.76 12.01
N TYR A 152 -17.62 13.38 10.76
CA TYR A 152 -17.34 11.99 10.42
C TYR A 152 -16.11 11.46 11.14
N CYS A 153 -15.01 12.19 11.16
CA CYS A 153 -13.76 11.79 11.80
C CYS A 153 -13.84 11.74 13.34
N LYS A 154 -14.81 12.42 13.97
CA LYS A 154 -15.05 12.28 15.42
C LYS A 154 -15.62 10.90 15.78
N ASP A 155 -16.47 10.36 14.91
CA ASP A 155 -17.22 9.15 15.18
C ASP A 155 -16.60 7.90 14.53
N HIS A 156 -15.63 8.05 13.63
CA HIS A 156 -15.04 6.97 12.85
C HIS A 156 -13.52 7.02 12.89
N VAL A 157 -12.92 5.83 13.01
CA VAL A 157 -11.47 5.69 12.86
C VAL A 157 -11.12 5.70 11.37
N VAL A 158 -10.26 6.63 10.99
CA VAL A 158 -9.74 6.78 9.62
C VAL A 158 -8.23 6.60 9.66
N ASP A 159 -7.72 5.57 8.99
CA ASP A 159 -6.29 5.28 8.92
C ASP A 159 -5.63 5.95 7.72
N ILE A 160 -6.32 5.98 6.59
CA ILE A 160 -5.79 6.48 5.31
C ILE A 160 -6.83 7.39 4.65
N ALA A 161 -6.37 8.51 4.09
CA ALA A 161 -7.17 9.33 3.18
C ALA A 161 -6.60 9.26 1.76
N ALA A 162 -7.42 8.88 0.80
CA ALA A 162 -7.09 8.92 -0.63
C ALA A 162 -7.52 10.26 -1.23
N LEU A 163 -6.60 10.97 -1.87
CA LEU A 163 -6.87 12.25 -2.54
C LEU A 163 -7.02 12.02 -4.04
N THR A 164 -8.23 12.18 -4.55
CA THR A 164 -8.57 12.02 -5.97
C THR A 164 -9.18 13.29 -6.58
N MET A 165 -8.89 14.44 -5.97
CA MET A 165 -9.38 15.73 -6.38
C MET A 165 -8.33 16.52 -7.19
N PRO A 166 -8.71 17.69 -7.77
CA PRO A 166 -7.78 18.55 -8.47
C PRO A 166 -6.62 19.02 -7.59
N LYS A 167 -5.41 19.09 -8.17
CA LYS A 167 -4.16 19.40 -7.48
C LYS A 167 -4.18 20.75 -6.75
N GLU A 168 -4.93 21.73 -7.26
CA GLU A 168 -4.99 23.09 -6.72
C GLU A 168 -5.56 23.14 -5.30
N LYS A 169 -6.30 22.11 -4.89
CA LYS A 169 -6.93 22.00 -3.55
C LYS A 169 -6.23 20.98 -2.65
N ALA A 170 -5.25 20.24 -3.19
CA ALA A 170 -4.69 19.08 -2.52
C ALA A 170 -3.98 19.44 -1.21
N ASP A 171 -3.15 20.50 -1.19
CA ASP A 171 -2.43 20.93 0.02
C ASP A 171 -3.36 21.34 1.15
N ALA A 172 -4.38 22.13 0.84
CA ALA A 172 -5.34 22.62 1.85
C ALA A 172 -6.11 21.45 2.46
N ILE A 173 -6.57 20.51 1.64
CA ILE A 173 -7.29 19.33 2.11
C ILE A 173 -6.37 18.39 2.87
N ALA A 174 -5.16 18.14 2.38
CA ALA A 174 -4.19 17.28 3.05
C ALA A 174 -3.86 17.81 4.46
N ASN A 175 -3.58 19.10 4.62
CA ASN A 175 -3.33 19.71 5.92
C ASN A 175 -4.57 19.69 6.83
N ARG A 176 -5.78 19.84 6.28
CA ARG A 176 -7.04 19.68 7.03
C ARG A 176 -7.18 18.26 7.59
N LEU A 177 -6.89 17.23 6.78
CA LEU A 177 -6.89 15.83 7.20
C LEU A 177 -5.85 15.53 8.29
N VAL A 178 -4.65 16.06 8.14
CA VAL A 178 -3.57 15.95 9.14
C VAL A 178 -3.98 16.56 10.47
N ASN A 179 -4.61 17.73 10.46
CA ASN A 179 -5.13 18.37 11.67
C ASN A 179 -6.26 17.54 12.35
N LEU A 180 -6.93 16.67 11.63
CA LEU A 180 -7.90 15.70 12.16
C LEU A 180 -7.26 14.42 12.69
N GLY A 181 -5.92 14.32 12.66
CA GLY A 181 -5.17 13.18 13.17
C GLY A 181 -4.93 12.07 12.15
N ILE A 182 -5.24 12.28 10.87
CA ILE A 182 -4.97 11.31 9.82
C ILE A 182 -3.48 11.36 9.46
N GLN A 183 -2.79 10.24 9.57
CA GLN A 183 -1.33 10.16 9.45
C GLN A 183 -0.85 9.51 8.14
N ALA A 184 -1.75 9.05 7.28
CA ALA A 184 -1.41 8.43 6.01
C ALA A 184 -2.29 8.98 4.87
N ILE A 185 -1.64 9.40 3.78
CA ILE A 185 -2.28 9.96 2.60
C ILE A 185 -1.88 9.16 1.36
N TRP A 186 -2.86 8.67 0.64
CA TRP A 186 -2.71 8.04 -0.65
C TRP A 186 -3.03 9.06 -1.73
N ASN A 187 -1.99 9.65 -2.31
CA ASN A 187 -2.11 10.86 -3.13
C ASN A 187 -2.16 10.54 -4.63
N PHE A 188 -3.31 10.81 -5.25
CA PHE A 188 -3.51 10.72 -6.70
C PHE A 188 -3.59 12.11 -7.37
N ALA A 189 -3.40 13.19 -6.64
CA ALA A 189 -3.64 14.55 -7.12
C ALA A 189 -2.51 15.14 -7.99
N HIS A 190 -1.49 14.36 -8.35
CA HIS A 190 -0.39 14.76 -9.24
C HIS A 190 0.37 16.01 -8.78
N VAL A 191 0.54 16.19 -7.49
CA VAL A 191 1.30 17.27 -6.87
C VAL A 191 2.02 16.74 -5.63
N ASP A 192 3.23 17.21 -5.39
CA ASP A 192 3.91 16.97 -4.12
C ASP A 192 3.26 17.82 -3.03
N LEU A 193 2.80 17.16 -1.96
CA LEU A 193 2.06 17.83 -0.90
C LEU A 193 3.00 18.60 0.01
N ASP A 194 2.71 19.88 0.27
CA ASP A 194 3.36 20.69 1.30
C ASP A 194 2.63 20.56 2.63
N LEU A 195 3.04 19.56 3.42
CA LEU A 195 2.41 19.25 4.70
C LEU A 195 3.10 19.99 5.86
N ILE A 196 2.27 20.49 6.78
CA ILE A 196 2.72 21.11 8.04
C ILE A 196 3.44 20.08 8.91
N ASP A 197 2.85 18.89 9.06
CA ASP A 197 3.45 17.78 9.76
C ASP A 197 4.22 16.90 8.78
N LYS A 198 5.53 16.79 8.99
CA LYS A 198 6.43 15.99 8.13
C LYS A 198 6.47 14.50 8.50
N ASP A 199 5.88 14.11 9.62
CA ASP A 199 5.78 12.70 10.03
C ASP A 199 4.61 11.97 9.37
N VAL A 200 3.78 12.68 8.61
CA VAL A 200 2.69 12.08 7.82
C VAL A 200 3.25 11.24 6.67
N VAL A 201 2.79 10.01 6.58
CA VAL A 201 3.18 9.10 5.49
C VAL A 201 2.39 9.45 4.23
N VAL A 202 3.09 9.76 3.15
CA VAL A 202 2.47 10.03 1.84
C VAL A 202 2.97 9.03 0.80
N GLU A 203 2.04 8.34 0.16
CA GLU A 203 2.31 7.53 -1.02
C GLU A 203 1.72 8.22 -2.24
N ASN A 204 2.59 8.65 -3.17
CA ASN A 204 2.19 9.30 -4.41
C ASN A 204 1.97 8.28 -5.51
N VAL A 205 0.84 8.37 -6.21
CA VAL A 205 0.50 7.54 -7.36
C VAL A 205 0.36 8.40 -8.61
N HIS A 206 1.27 8.21 -9.54
CA HIS A 206 1.24 8.84 -10.86
C HIS A 206 0.91 7.79 -11.91
N LEU A 207 -0.34 7.75 -12.36
CA LEU A 207 -0.81 6.75 -13.33
C LEU A 207 -0.07 6.84 -14.67
N SER A 208 0.43 8.01 -15.02
CA SER A 208 1.21 8.24 -16.26
C SER A 208 2.61 7.63 -16.23
N ASP A 209 3.19 7.36 -15.05
CA ASP A 209 4.56 6.84 -14.95
C ASP A 209 4.71 5.48 -15.65
N SER A 210 3.76 4.59 -15.49
CA SER A 210 3.74 3.29 -16.16
C SER A 210 3.59 3.42 -17.67
N LEU A 211 2.83 4.41 -18.15
CA LEU A 211 2.69 4.69 -19.58
C LEU A 211 3.99 5.24 -20.18
N MET A 212 4.70 6.10 -19.45
CA MET A 212 6.01 6.59 -19.86
C MET A 212 7.05 5.47 -19.97
N GLN A 213 7.07 4.54 -19.01
CA GLN A 213 7.91 3.34 -19.08
C GLN A 213 7.56 2.45 -20.27
N LEU A 214 6.27 2.26 -20.54
CA LEU A 214 5.79 1.51 -21.70
C LEU A 214 6.24 2.16 -23.00
N SER A 215 6.12 3.48 -23.11
CA SER A 215 6.59 4.26 -24.26
C SER A 215 8.07 4.05 -24.53
N TYR A 216 8.91 4.14 -23.50
CA TYR A 216 10.34 3.85 -23.60
C TYR A 216 10.61 2.45 -24.19
N ASN A 217 9.93 1.44 -23.68
CA ASN A 217 10.11 0.06 -24.14
C ASN A 217 9.67 -0.15 -25.58
N ILE A 218 8.58 0.51 -26.02
CA ILE A 218 8.13 0.48 -27.42
C ILE A 218 9.20 1.05 -28.35
N VAL A 219 9.76 2.21 -28.01
CA VAL A 219 10.79 2.87 -28.83
C VAL A 219 12.04 2.01 -28.90
N LYS A 220 12.51 1.48 -27.76
CA LYS A 220 13.67 0.60 -27.70
C LYS A 220 13.51 -0.65 -28.55
N ASN A 221 12.34 -1.29 -28.51
CA ASN A 221 12.06 -2.49 -29.32
C ASN A 221 12.01 -2.22 -30.81
N LYS A 222 11.62 -1.01 -31.25
CA LYS A 222 11.65 -0.60 -32.65
C LYS A 222 13.08 -0.35 -33.17
N GLN A 223 13.99 0.10 -32.30
CA GLN A 223 15.39 0.33 -32.66
C GLN A 223 16.22 -0.94 -32.78
N ASN A 224 15.77 -2.04 -32.15
CA ASN A 224 16.44 -3.34 -32.16
C ASN A 224 15.92 -4.28 -33.27
N LYS A 225 15.00 -3.83 -34.11
CA LYS A 225 14.50 -4.52 -35.32
C LYS A 225 15.07 -3.88 -36.57
#